data_97b4c95182dc61b921d4e0b3f3e22398
#
_entry.id   97b4c95182dc61b921d4e0b3f3e22398
#
_cell.length_a   1.000
_cell.length_b   1.000
_cell.length_c   1.000
_cell.angle_alpha   90.00
_cell.angle_beta   90.00
_cell.angle_gamma   90.00
#
_symmetry.space_group_name_H-M   'P 1'
#
loop_
_entity.id
_entity.type
_entity.pdbx_description
1 polymer ?
#
loop_
_entity_poly.entity_id
_entity_poly.type
_entity_poly.pdbx_seq_one_letter_code
_entity_poly.pdbx_strand_id
1 'polypeptide(L)'
;MKFRIGIIGLGYVGLPLAVEFAKKYPVIGYDIDKSRVKKLKNNIDETLEIDNKSLKNINRKSFSELNKNNGLFVTFDCSKLEFCN
;
A
#
# COMPACT_ATOMS: atom_id res chain seq x y z
N MET A 1 -0.22 -16.33 -13.91
CA MET A 1 0.94 -15.48 -13.74
C MET A 1 0.75 -14.55 -12.56
N LYS A 2 1.72 -14.50 -11.70
CA LYS A 2 1.69 -13.58 -10.57
C LYS A 2 2.41 -12.30 -10.90
N PHE A 3 1.78 -11.18 -10.63
CA PHE A 3 2.45 -9.89 -10.72
C PHE A 3 2.04 -9.01 -9.55
N ARG A 4 2.86 -8.04 -9.27
CA ARG A 4 2.62 -7.07 -8.21
C ARG A 4 2.68 -5.68 -8.80
N ILE A 5 1.91 -4.81 -8.20
CA ILE A 5 1.87 -3.40 -8.61
C ILE A 5 2.60 -2.59 -7.56
N GLY A 6 3.54 -1.77 -8.00
CA GLY A 6 4.22 -0.84 -7.11
C GLY A 6 3.69 0.57 -7.31
N ILE A 7 3.32 1.23 -6.23
CA ILE A 7 2.88 2.63 -6.25
C ILE A 7 3.88 3.43 -5.43
N ILE A 8 4.51 4.40 -6.07
CA ILE A 8 5.48 5.28 -5.41
C ILE A 8 4.81 6.61 -5.11
N GLY A 9 4.76 6.96 -3.84
CA GLY A 9 4.07 8.16 -3.37
C GLY A 9 2.63 7.86 -3.01
N LEU A 10 2.30 7.98 -1.72
CA LEU A 10 0.99 7.62 -1.19
C LEU A 10 0.24 8.85 -0.70
N GLY A 11 0.26 9.92 -1.49
CA GLY A 11 -0.47 11.13 -1.20
C GLY A 11 -1.88 11.11 -1.78
N TYR A 12 -2.37 12.28 -2.17
CA TYR A 12 -3.75 12.46 -2.64
C TYR A 12 -4.08 11.65 -3.89
N VAL A 13 -3.09 11.40 -4.74
CA VAL A 13 -3.30 10.66 -5.99
C VAL A 13 -2.89 9.20 -5.83
N GLY A 14 -1.71 8.97 -5.27
CA GLY A 14 -1.14 7.62 -5.19
C GLY A 14 -1.91 6.69 -4.27
N LEU A 15 -2.37 7.18 -3.13
CA LEU A 15 -3.08 6.31 -2.20
C LEU A 15 -4.43 5.82 -2.75
N PRO A 16 -5.31 6.67 -3.27
CA PRO A 16 -6.55 6.16 -3.87
C PRO A 16 -6.31 5.15 -4.98
N LEU A 17 -5.29 5.40 -5.80
CA LEU A 17 -4.93 4.48 -6.88
C LEU A 17 -4.47 3.14 -6.32
N ALA A 18 -3.60 3.17 -5.29
CA ALA A 18 -3.12 1.96 -4.65
C ALA A 18 -4.27 1.14 -4.05
N VAL A 19 -5.21 1.81 -3.41
CA VAL A 19 -6.37 1.14 -2.80
C VAL A 19 -7.24 0.47 -3.86
N GLU A 20 -7.49 1.15 -4.98
CA GLU A 20 -8.28 0.58 -6.07
C GLU A 20 -7.63 -0.68 -6.64
N PHE A 21 -6.33 -0.62 -6.92
CA PHE A 21 -5.63 -1.80 -7.41
C PHE A 21 -5.58 -2.92 -6.37
N ALA A 22 -5.45 -2.56 -5.10
CA ALA A 22 -5.32 -3.55 -4.02
C ALA A 22 -6.58 -4.38 -3.82
N LYS A 23 -7.71 -3.94 -4.35
CA LYS A 23 -8.93 -4.73 -4.30
C LYS A 23 -8.83 -6.00 -5.13
N LYS A 24 -7.99 -5.99 -6.15
CA LYS A 24 -7.85 -7.11 -7.08
C LYS A 24 -6.44 -7.70 -7.18
N TYR A 25 -5.43 -6.89 -6.90
CA TYR A 25 -4.03 -7.27 -7.12
C TYR A 25 -3.19 -7.03 -5.88
N PRO A 26 -2.07 -7.76 -5.72
CA PRO A 26 -1.12 -7.42 -4.66
C PRO A 26 -0.41 -6.11 -5.01
N VAL A 27 -0.46 -5.16 -4.09
CA VAL A 27 0.09 -3.81 -4.27
C VAL A 27 1.09 -3.52 -3.17
N ILE A 28 2.25 -3.02 -3.55
CA ILE A 28 3.22 -2.48 -2.61
C ILE A 28 3.18 -0.96 -2.75
N GLY A 29 2.77 -0.28 -1.69
CA GLY A 29 2.77 1.17 -1.65
C GLY A 29 4.01 1.68 -0.92
N TYR A 30 4.79 2.51 -1.59
CA TYR A 30 5.99 3.08 -1.02
C TYR A 30 5.84 4.57 -0.81
N ASP A 31 6.27 5.03 0.36
CA ASP A 31 6.41 6.46 0.62
C ASP A 31 7.66 6.67 1.47
N ILE A 32 8.41 7.72 1.16
CA ILE A 32 9.61 8.05 1.90
C ILE A 32 9.29 8.62 3.28
N ASP A 33 8.10 9.14 3.46
CA ASP A 33 7.65 9.70 4.73
C ASP A 33 7.24 8.58 5.68
N LYS A 34 8.10 8.30 6.66
CA LYS A 34 7.87 7.23 7.63
C LYS A 34 6.63 7.46 8.47
N SER A 35 6.31 8.71 8.78
CA SER A 35 5.11 9.06 9.54
C SER A 35 3.86 8.71 8.74
N ARG A 36 3.86 9.02 7.45
CA ARG A 36 2.76 8.68 6.54
C ARG A 36 2.56 7.16 6.49
N VAL A 37 3.66 6.42 6.32
CA VAL A 37 3.61 4.95 6.28
C VAL A 37 3.06 4.38 7.57
N LYS A 38 3.53 4.88 8.71
CA LYS A 38 3.07 4.41 10.02
C LYS A 38 1.56 4.61 10.19
N LYS A 39 1.05 5.76 9.80
CA LYS A 39 -0.38 6.04 9.91
C LYS A 39 -1.20 5.15 8.99
N LEU A 40 -0.74 4.97 7.75
CA LEU A 40 -1.43 4.08 6.81
C LEU A 40 -1.45 2.63 7.30
N LYS A 41 -0.38 2.17 7.93
CA LYS A 41 -0.35 0.83 8.52
C LYS A 41 -1.37 0.68 9.64
N ASN A 42 -1.77 1.77 10.27
CA ASN A 42 -2.78 1.79 11.31
C ASN A 42 -4.15 2.20 10.76
N ASN A 43 -4.34 2.11 9.45
CA ASN A 43 -5.60 2.39 8.76
C ASN A 43 -6.03 3.86 8.87
N ILE A 44 -5.06 4.76 8.92
CA ILE A 44 -5.33 6.21 9.03
C ILE A 44 -4.78 6.90 7.79
N ASP A 45 -5.67 7.52 7.02
CA ASP A 45 -5.30 8.38 5.90
C ASP A 45 -5.54 9.83 6.28
N GLU A 46 -4.45 10.58 6.52
CA GLU A 46 -4.56 11.99 6.89
C GLU A 46 -5.12 12.87 5.79
N THR A 47 -5.04 12.43 4.54
CA THR A 47 -5.59 13.20 3.42
C THR A 47 -7.10 13.04 3.30
N LEU A 48 -7.69 12.15 4.09
CA LEU A 48 -9.12 11.88 4.13
C LEU A 48 -9.72 11.43 2.80
N GLU A 49 -8.88 10.88 1.92
CA GLU A 49 -9.35 10.32 0.65
C GLU A 49 -9.91 8.91 0.84
N ILE A 50 -9.36 8.17 1.79
CA ILE A 50 -9.75 6.78 2.05
C ILE A 50 -10.13 6.65 3.52
N ASP A 51 -11.28 6.09 3.80
CA ASP A 51 -11.72 5.90 5.18
C ASP A 51 -11.03 4.71 5.84
N ASN A 52 -11.10 4.67 7.17
CA ASN A 52 -10.42 3.65 7.97
C ASN A 52 -10.87 2.24 7.63
N LYS A 53 -12.15 2.06 7.38
CA LYS A 53 -12.72 0.75 7.08
C LYS A 53 -12.21 0.22 5.74
N SER A 54 -12.15 1.09 4.74
CA SER A 54 -11.65 0.70 3.42
C SER A 54 -10.18 0.32 3.49
N LEU A 55 -9.38 1.07 4.23
CA LEU A 55 -7.97 0.74 4.44
C LEU A 55 -7.82 -0.60 5.16
N LYS A 56 -8.59 -0.80 6.23
CA LYS A 56 -8.52 -2.03 7.01
C LYS A 56 -8.80 -3.26 6.15
N ASN A 57 -9.73 -3.16 5.24
CA ASN A 57 -10.12 -4.29 4.40
C ASN A 57 -9.00 -4.76 3.47
N ILE A 58 -8.19 -3.83 2.96
CA ILE A 58 -7.15 -4.19 1.99
C ILE A 58 -5.74 -4.18 2.58
N ASN A 59 -5.56 -3.65 3.78
CA ASN A 59 -4.25 -3.49 4.39
C ASN A 59 -3.65 -4.84 4.79
N ARG A 60 -2.42 -5.09 4.39
CA ARG A 60 -1.69 -6.31 4.73
C ARG A 60 -0.48 -5.94 5.57
N LYS A 61 -0.31 -6.61 6.70
CA LYS A 61 0.72 -6.23 7.68
C LYS A 61 2.09 -6.76 7.33
N SER A 62 2.17 -7.79 6.53
CA SER A 62 3.46 -8.32 6.12
C SER A 62 3.52 -8.49 4.61
N PHE A 63 4.74 -8.39 4.10
CA PHE A 63 4.99 -8.57 2.67
C PHE A 63 4.55 -9.95 2.18
N SER A 64 4.71 -10.96 3.01
CA SER A 64 4.37 -12.33 2.63
C SER A 64 2.87 -12.53 2.40
N GLU A 65 2.02 -11.72 3.01
CA GLU A 65 0.59 -11.81 2.81
C GLU A 65 0.17 -11.45 1.38
N LEU A 66 0.97 -10.66 0.68
CA LEU A 66 0.71 -10.29 -0.70
C LEU A 66 0.84 -11.45 -1.67
N ASN A 67 1.51 -12.52 -1.26
CA ASN A 67 1.68 -13.70 -2.12
C ASN A 67 0.40 -14.49 -2.29
N LYS A 68 -0.61 -14.21 -1.48
CA LYS A 68 -1.85 -14.97 -1.51
C LYS A 68 -2.81 -14.49 -2.57
N ASN A 69 -3.21 -13.23 -2.55
CA ASN A 69 -4.21 -12.74 -3.50
C ASN A 69 -4.02 -11.26 -3.81
N ASN A 70 -4.74 -10.44 -3.07
CA ASN A 70 -4.76 -9.01 -3.23
C ASN A 70 -4.36 -8.34 -1.93
N GLY A 71 -4.39 -7.03 -1.90
CA GLY A 71 -4.14 -6.25 -0.71
C GLY A 71 -3.04 -5.24 -0.91
N LEU A 72 -2.87 -4.39 0.08
CA LEU A 72 -1.89 -3.31 0.07
C LEU A 72 -0.91 -3.50 1.21
N PHE A 73 0.37 -3.57 0.89
CA PHE A 73 1.44 -3.52 1.87
C PHE A 73 2.16 -2.19 1.73
N VAL A 74 2.13 -1.38 2.78
CA VAL A 74 2.72 -0.04 2.78
C VAL A 74 4.11 -0.11 3.42
N THR A 75 5.08 0.53 2.80
CA THR A 75 6.46 0.51 3.32
C THR A 75 7.20 1.79 2.99
N PHE A 76 8.18 2.13 3.83
CA PHE A 76 9.15 3.18 3.52
C PHE A 76 10.49 2.59 3.09
N ASP A 77 10.58 1.28 2.93
CA ASP A 77 11.78 0.57 2.52
C ASP A 77 11.68 0.20 1.05
N CYS A 78 12.36 0.96 0.19
CA CYS A 78 12.25 0.75 -1.25
C CYS A 78 12.84 -0.59 -1.72
N SER A 79 13.59 -1.29 -0.88
CA SER A 79 14.09 -2.62 -1.24
C SER A 79 12.97 -3.62 -1.44
N LYS A 80 11.77 -3.33 -0.95
CA LYS A 80 10.60 -4.17 -1.18
C LYS A 80 10.02 -4.02 -2.59
N LEU A 81 10.43 -2.97 -3.30
CA LEU A 81 10.03 -2.76 -4.68
C LEU A 81 11.05 -3.42 -5.59
N GLU A 82 10.63 -4.34 -6.43
CA GLU A 82 11.53 -5.13 -7.25
C GLU A 82 12.38 -4.28 -8.21
N PHE A 83 11.88 -3.14 -8.61
CA PHE A 83 12.58 -2.25 -9.52
C PHE A 83 13.45 -1.20 -8.83
N CYS A 84 13.60 -1.27 -7.53
CA CYS A 84 14.41 -0.32 -6.75
C CYS A 84 15.81 -0.85 -6.43
N ASN A 85 16.23 -1.89 -7.04
CA ASN A 85 17.55 -2.48 -6.75
C ASN A 85 18.69 -1.70 -7.37
#